data_b3f067021db3642f29e3f20aa3541592
#
_entry.id   b3f067021db3642f29e3f20aa3541592
#
_cell.length_a   1.000
_cell.length_b   1.000
_cell.length_c   1.000
_cell.angle_alpha   90.00
_cell.angle_beta   90.00
_cell.angle_gamma   90.00
#
_symmetry.space_group_name_H-M   'P 1'
#
loop_
_entity.id
_entity.type
_entity.pdbx_description
1 polymer ?
#
loop_
_entity_poly.entity_id
_entity_poly.type
_entity_poly.pdbx_seq_one_letter_code
_entity_poly.pdbx_strand_id
1 'polypeptide(L)'
;MAKKGRVFVRGMTSETYGLGEFRDRQLAAPRVRDNDVVVDTGDNAAHSGDSAKSRTWWRVGPGDDPFLTQTIQVHFVELPPESSNNGHGHQNEAAFYILEGRGYEIHDDQRYDWKQGDLVFVHTDSVHRHFNPYGEKAVALVMKAKCTWMFLGLIQQGRSGPIERPEEFEDRSEWGLVWTPGVLDRKKVVTAEDSVWETTPMGRMRVMNAAEMTQNRQFGVDVFELTIPAGSRSGKHWKMADEILYVLDGEGYSLHWEVQAEIAEKYYARIAKEPTRHEIRAGDTLYVPQNTIVQHFAADGTPLHLLSAQNRVFKTLGYDNVHYFENAPEFESTLAGVASS
;
A
#
# COMPACT_ATOMS: atom_id res chain seq x y z
N MET A 1 -30.61 -8.09 -2.90
CA MET A 1 -29.49 -8.39 -3.84
C MET A 1 -28.37 -8.99 -3.02
N ALA A 2 -27.87 -10.17 -3.37
CA ALA A 2 -26.71 -10.75 -2.69
C ALA A 2 -25.54 -9.78 -2.84
N LYS A 3 -24.89 -9.42 -1.71
CA LYS A 3 -23.64 -8.66 -1.76
C LYS A 3 -22.65 -9.43 -2.66
N LYS A 4 -22.24 -8.84 -3.79
CA LYS A 4 -21.17 -9.39 -4.59
C LYS A 4 -19.94 -9.47 -3.68
N GLY A 5 -19.52 -10.69 -3.36
CA GLY A 5 -18.29 -10.90 -2.58
C GLY A 5 -17.10 -10.28 -3.30
N ARG A 6 -16.12 -9.82 -2.56
CA ARG A 6 -14.83 -9.40 -3.13
C ARG A 6 -14.17 -10.61 -3.78
N VAL A 7 -13.98 -10.59 -5.08
CA VAL A 7 -13.32 -11.67 -5.81
C VAL A 7 -11.91 -11.24 -6.17
N PHE A 8 -10.92 -11.72 -5.41
CA PHE A 8 -9.51 -11.49 -5.69
C PHE A 8 -8.85 -12.65 -6.46
N VAL A 9 -9.55 -13.78 -6.53
CA VAL A 9 -9.02 -14.97 -7.22
C VAL A 9 -9.85 -15.21 -8.47
N ARG A 10 -9.19 -15.27 -9.61
CA ARG A 10 -9.79 -15.73 -10.86
C ARG A 10 -9.85 -17.25 -10.86
N GLY A 11 -10.92 -17.80 -11.42
CA GLY A 11 -10.98 -19.23 -11.72
C GLY A 11 -9.81 -19.61 -12.63
N MET A 12 -8.92 -20.47 -12.17
CA MET A 12 -7.79 -20.99 -12.95
C MET A 12 -8.26 -22.15 -13.83
N THR A 13 -9.29 -21.92 -14.63
CA THR A 13 -9.85 -22.97 -15.50
C THR A 13 -9.07 -23.16 -16.79
N SER A 14 -8.19 -22.21 -17.14
CA SER A 14 -7.30 -22.30 -18.30
C SER A 14 -6.07 -21.42 -18.08
N GLU A 15 -4.93 -21.87 -18.52
CA GLU A 15 -3.64 -21.19 -18.33
C GLU A 15 -3.59 -19.77 -18.89
N THR A 16 -4.27 -19.53 -19.97
CA THR A 16 -4.23 -18.23 -20.68
C THR A 16 -5.56 -17.49 -20.66
N TYR A 17 -6.65 -18.17 -20.36
CA TYR A 17 -7.99 -17.59 -20.43
C TYR A 17 -8.17 -16.47 -19.44
N GLY A 18 -8.55 -15.32 -19.91
CA GLY A 18 -8.85 -14.13 -19.13
C GLY A 18 -7.63 -13.35 -18.62
N LEU A 19 -6.39 -13.83 -18.78
CA LEU A 19 -5.20 -13.07 -18.38
C LEU A 19 -4.94 -11.91 -19.34
N GLY A 20 -5.02 -12.12 -20.63
CA GLY A 20 -4.93 -11.06 -21.65
C GLY A 20 -6.03 -10.02 -21.45
N GLU A 21 -7.29 -10.46 -21.36
CA GLU A 21 -8.42 -9.57 -21.11
C GLU A 21 -8.26 -8.77 -19.81
N PHE A 22 -7.80 -9.41 -18.75
CA PHE A 22 -7.52 -8.71 -17.48
C PHE A 22 -6.44 -7.64 -17.68
N ARG A 23 -5.35 -7.96 -18.38
CA ARG A 23 -4.28 -7.02 -18.67
C ARG A 23 -4.79 -5.86 -19.52
N ASP A 24 -5.57 -6.12 -20.54
CA ASP A 24 -6.16 -5.09 -21.39
C ASP A 24 -7.09 -4.15 -20.61
N ARG A 25 -7.93 -4.70 -19.72
CA ARG A 25 -8.78 -3.91 -18.82
C ARG A 25 -7.94 -3.09 -17.84
N GLN A 26 -6.87 -3.65 -17.30
CA GLN A 26 -5.96 -2.97 -16.38
C GLN A 26 -5.24 -1.80 -17.08
N LEU A 27 -4.80 -2.00 -18.34
CA LEU A 27 -4.16 -0.97 -19.13
C LEU A 27 -5.14 0.13 -19.60
N ALA A 28 -6.39 -0.23 -19.85
CA ALA A 28 -7.45 0.71 -20.21
C ALA A 28 -8.00 1.51 -19.03
N ALA A 29 -7.78 1.06 -17.79
CA ALA A 29 -8.27 1.75 -16.61
C ALA A 29 -7.53 3.09 -16.39
N PRO A 30 -8.20 4.12 -15.87
CA PRO A 30 -7.53 5.37 -15.45
C PRO A 30 -6.38 5.08 -14.50
N ARG A 31 -5.26 5.81 -14.65
CA ARG A 31 -4.09 5.68 -13.78
C ARG A 31 -4.17 6.56 -12.54
N VAL A 32 -4.94 7.64 -12.60
CA VAL A 32 -5.07 8.61 -11.52
C VAL A 32 -6.49 8.57 -10.98
N ARG A 33 -6.61 8.45 -9.67
CA ARG A 33 -7.85 8.70 -8.93
C ARG A 33 -7.71 10.02 -8.21
N ASP A 34 -8.52 10.97 -8.64
CA ASP A 34 -8.66 12.28 -8.02
C ASP A 34 -9.09 12.16 -6.55
N ASN A 35 -8.63 13.07 -5.71
CA ASN A 35 -8.97 13.08 -4.28
C ASN A 35 -10.48 13.30 -4.02
N ASP A 36 -11.18 13.96 -4.93
CA ASP A 36 -12.62 14.22 -4.80
C ASP A 36 -13.49 12.96 -5.03
N VAL A 37 -12.93 11.89 -5.57
CA VAL A 37 -13.65 10.64 -5.83
C VAL A 37 -13.77 9.82 -4.55
N VAL A 38 -14.97 9.71 -4.02
CA VAL A 38 -15.31 8.86 -2.88
C VAL A 38 -16.09 7.63 -3.34
N VAL A 39 -15.53 6.44 -3.11
CA VAL A 39 -16.20 5.17 -3.38
C VAL A 39 -16.35 4.41 -2.08
N ASP A 40 -17.59 4.30 -1.59
CA ASP A 40 -17.88 3.59 -0.35
C ASP A 40 -17.45 2.11 -0.46
N THR A 41 -16.73 1.61 0.54
CA THR A 41 -16.35 0.19 0.61
C THR A 41 -17.55 -0.74 0.83
N GLY A 42 -18.72 -0.18 1.18
CA GLY A 42 -19.86 -0.94 1.66
C GLY A 42 -19.67 -1.52 3.06
N ASP A 43 -18.54 -1.27 3.70
CA ASP A 43 -18.22 -1.76 5.04
C ASP A 43 -18.66 -0.79 6.15
N ASN A 44 -19.04 0.45 5.80
CA ASN A 44 -19.45 1.47 6.77
C ASN A 44 -20.64 1.01 7.63
N ALA A 45 -21.60 0.32 7.04
CA ALA A 45 -22.74 -0.27 7.78
C ALA A 45 -22.31 -1.45 8.67
N ALA A 46 -21.27 -2.19 8.30
CA ALA A 46 -20.75 -3.31 9.07
C ALA A 46 -19.86 -2.85 10.24
N HIS A 47 -19.34 -1.62 10.17
CA HIS A 47 -18.49 -1.00 11.18
C HIS A 47 -19.28 -0.03 12.09
N SER A 48 -20.53 0.25 11.78
CA SER A 48 -21.43 1.09 12.60
C SER A 48 -22.05 0.29 13.74
N GLY A 49 -21.31 0.06 14.80
CA GLY A 49 -21.88 -0.18 16.13
C GLY A 49 -22.20 1.18 16.78
N ASP A 50 -23.04 1.22 17.80
CA ASP A 50 -23.52 2.46 18.45
C ASP A 50 -22.40 3.38 18.96
N SER A 51 -21.17 2.89 19.11
CA SER A 51 -19.97 3.66 19.49
C SER A 51 -18.93 3.84 18.40
N ALA A 52 -19.07 3.15 17.26
CA ALA A 52 -18.10 3.19 16.18
C ALA A 52 -18.57 4.14 15.08
N LYS A 53 -17.84 5.21 14.88
CA LYS A 53 -18.15 6.25 13.90
C LYS A 53 -17.14 6.31 12.75
N SER A 54 -16.27 5.31 12.59
CA SER A 54 -15.29 5.29 11.52
C SER A 54 -15.95 5.26 10.14
N ARG A 55 -15.32 5.95 9.19
CA ARG A 55 -15.72 5.98 7.78
C ARG A 55 -14.60 5.38 6.94
N THR A 56 -14.95 4.63 5.89
CA THR A 56 -13.98 3.95 5.04
C THR A 56 -14.39 4.09 3.57
N TRP A 57 -13.45 4.48 2.71
CA TRP A 57 -13.70 4.55 1.26
C TRP A 57 -12.47 4.16 0.44
N TRP A 58 -12.75 3.54 -0.72
CA TRP A 58 -11.73 3.00 -1.61
C TRP A 58 -10.94 4.07 -2.35
N ARG A 59 -9.63 3.83 -2.43
CA ARG A 59 -8.74 4.48 -3.41
C ARG A 59 -8.36 3.50 -4.52
N VAL A 60 -8.01 2.28 -4.15
CA VAL A 60 -7.70 1.19 -5.07
C VAL A 60 -8.31 -0.08 -4.50
N GLY A 61 -9.04 -0.79 -5.30
CA GLY A 61 -9.73 -1.99 -4.84
C GLY A 61 -9.96 -3.01 -5.94
N PRO A 62 -10.49 -4.19 -5.56
CA PRO A 62 -10.66 -5.32 -6.47
C PRO A 62 -11.98 -5.28 -7.27
N GLY A 63 -12.73 -4.21 -7.24
CA GLY A 63 -14.04 -4.10 -7.88
C GLY A 63 -13.99 -3.72 -9.36
N ASP A 64 -15.17 -3.47 -9.93
CA ASP A 64 -15.35 -2.93 -11.31
C ASP A 64 -14.99 -1.44 -11.42
N ASP A 65 -14.47 -0.88 -10.38
CA ASP A 65 -14.01 0.50 -10.25
C ASP A 65 -12.68 0.72 -11.01
N PRO A 66 -12.35 1.96 -11.38
CA PRO A 66 -11.29 2.27 -12.36
C PRO A 66 -9.91 1.67 -12.06
N PHE A 67 -9.54 1.44 -10.80
CA PHE A 67 -8.27 0.81 -10.48
C PHE A 67 -8.40 -0.70 -10.29
N LEU A 68 -8.36 -1.41 -11.38
CA LEU A 68 -8.41 -2.86 -11.40
C LEU A 68 -7.06 -3.46 -11.02
N THR A 69 -6.84 -3.76 -9.74
CA THR A 69 -5.67 -4.49 -9.26
C THR A 69 -6.07 -5.71 -8.45
N GLN A 70 -5.25 -6.77 -8.52
CA GLN A 70 -5.39 -7.98 -7.70
C GLN A 70 -4.24 -8.12 -6.69
N THR A 71 -3.30 -7.20 -6.65
CA THR A 71 -2.09 -7.34 -5.85
C THR A 71 -2.14 -6.53 -4.57
N ILE A 72 -2.70 -5.32 -4.65
CA ILE A 72 -2.72 -4.37 -3.54
C ILE A 72 -4.08 -3.69 -3.45
N GLN A 73 -4.46 -3.32 -2.26
CA GLN A 73 -5.72 -2.68 -1.92
C GLN A 73 -5.42 -1.46 -1.07
N VAL A 74 -5.98 -0.31 -1.43
CA VAL A 74 -5.77 0.95 -0.71
C VAL A 74 -7.10 1.64 -0.46
N HIS A 75 -7.31 2.08 0.78
CA HIS A 75 -8.51 2.81 1.18
C HIS A 75 -8.19 3.80 2.29
N PHE A 76 -9.03 4.81 2.45
CA PHE A 76 -8.99 5.68 3.61
C PHE A 76 -9.78 5.08 4.76
N VAL A 77 -9.30 5.36 5.97
CA VAL A 77 -10.08 5.26 7.22
C VAL A 77 -10.05 6.61 7.90
N GLU A 78 -11.23 7.16 8.18
CA GLU A 78 -11.40 8.35 8.99
C GLU A 78 -11.99 7.98 10.35
N LEU A 79 -11.39 8.48 11.40
CA LEU A 79 -11.90 8.46 12.76
C LEU A 79 -12.33 9.89 13.13
N PRO A 80 -13.64 10.17 13.21
CA PRO A 80 -14.13 11.47 13.68
C PRO A 80 -13.60 11.81 15.09
N PRO A 81 -13.72 13.06 15.55
CA PRO A 81 -13.39 13.43 16.92
C PRO A 81 -14.07 12.52 17.96
N GLU A 82 -13.35 12.23 19.05
CA GLU A 82 -13.84 11.47 20.19
C GLU A 82 -14.51 10.13 19.81
N SER A 83 -13.89 9.40 18.88
CA SER A 83 -14.47 8.18 18.30
C SER A 83 -13.48 7.02 18.23
N SER A 84 -14.00 5.89 17.78
CA SER A 84 -13.21 4.69 17.49
C SER A 84 -13.84 3.89 16.36
N ASN A 85 -13.10 2.94 15.77
CA ASN A 85 -13.69 1.89 14.98
C ASN A 85 -14.21 0.74 15.88
N ASN A 86 -14.87 -0.24 15.29
CA ASN A 86 -15.17 -1.50 15.97
C ASN A 86 -13.91 -2.36 16.06
N GLY A 87 -13.68 -2.94 17.22
CA GLY A 87 -12.62 -3.93 17.38
C GLY A 87 -12.89 -5.15 16.50
N HIS A 88 -11.83 -5.65 15.88
CA HIS A 88 -11.89 -6.85 15.03
C HIS A 88 -10.50 -7.47 14.90
N GLY A 89 -10.46 -8.69 14.36
CA GLY A 89 -9.23 -9.37 14.02
C GLY A 89 -9.30 -9.94 12.61
N HIS A 90 -8.16 -10.06 11.97
CA HIS A 90 -8.04 -10.71 10.65
C HIS A 90 -6.64 -11.28 10.43
N GLN A 91 -6.57 -12.32 9.58
CA GLN A 91 -5.30 -12.96 9.24
C GLN A 91 -4.43 -12.11 8.31
N ASN A 92 -5.02 -11.35 7.41
CA ASN A 92 -4.23 -10.46 6.54
C ASN A 92 -3.67 -9.28 7.32
N GLU A 93 -2.50 -8.86 6.92
CA GLU A 93 -1.86 -7.65 7.44
C GLU A 93 -2.43 -6.37 6.85
N ALA A 94 -2.19 -5.25 7.53
CA ALA A 94 -2.44 -3.92 7.04
C ALA A 94 -1.35 -2.94 7.51
N ALA A 95 -1.03 -1.96 6.67
CA ALA A 95 -0.19 -0.82 7.01
C ALA A 95 -1.04 0.45 6.90
N PHE A 96 -1.02 1.28 7.93
CA PHE A 96 -1.78 2.52 8.05
C PHE A 96 -0.79 3.69 8.06
N TYR A 97 -0.72 4.47 7.00
CA TYR A 97 0.01 5.72 7.01
C TYR A 97 -0.92 6.84 7.51
N ILE A 98 -0.54 7.51 8.59
CA ILE A 98 -1.36 8.56 9.20
C ILE A 98 -1.20 9.84 8.42
N LEU A 99 -2.24 10.22 7.68
CA LEU A 99 -2.26 11.43 6.86
C LEU A 99 -2.60 12.67 7.67
N GLU A 100 -3.46 12.55 8.66
CA GLU A 100 -3.95 13.67 9.46
C GLU A 100 -4.26 13.22 10.89
N GLY A 101 -3.97 14.08 11.86
CA GLY A 101 -4.35 13.88 13.24
C GLY A 101 -3.44 12.93 14.00
N ARG A 102 -3.98 12.42 15.11
CA ARG A 102 -3.31 11.52 16.05
C ARG A 102 -4.32 10.65 16.79
N GLY A 103 -3.84 9.56 17.38
CA GLY A 103 -4.67 8.65 18.13
C GLY A 103 -3.86 7.54 18.74
N TYR A 104 -4.53 6.44 19.04
CA TYR A 104 -3.87 5.21 19.46
C TYR A 104 -4.63 3.99 18.98
N GLU A 105 -3.95 2.85 18.96
CA GLU A 105 -4.60 1.55 18.81
C GLU A 105 -4.38 0.69 20.05
N ILE A 106 -5.35 -0.15 20.35
CA ILE A 106 -5.17 -1.31 21.22
C ILE A 106 -5.00 -2.51 20.27
N HIS A 107 -3.93 -3.24 20.44
CA HIS A 107 -3.57 -4.37 19.61
C HIS A 107 -3.04 -5.48 20.52
N ASP A 108 -3.73 -6.62 20.57
CA ASP A 108 -3.44 -7.71 21.49
C ASP A 108 -3.23 -7.21 22.94
N ASP A 109 -4.21 -6.43 23.43
CA ASP A 109 -4.25 -5.82 24.78
C ASP A 109 -3.13 -4.81 25.11
N GLN A 110 -2.31 -4.42 24.13
CA GLN A 110 -1.28 -3.40 24.27
C GLN A 110 -1.68 -2.12 23.54
N ARG A 111 -1.37 -0.96 24.16
CA ARG A 111 -1.62 0.36 23.55
C ARG A 111 -0.40 0.87 22.81
N TYR A 112 -0.65 1.41 21.59
CA TYR A 112 0.34 2.04 20.74
C TYR A 112 -0.18 3.39 20.25
N ASP A 113 0.50 4.46 20.65
CA ASP A 113 0.15 5.82 20.21
C ASP A 113 0.75 6.10 18.85
N TRP A 114 0.03 6.88 18.02
CA TRP A 114 0.44 7.27 16.68
C TRP A 114 -0.01 8.70 16.35
N LYS A 115 0.67 9.33 15.40
CA LYS A 115 0.43 10.69 14.91
C LYS A 115 0.69 10.79 13.42
N GLN A 116 0.34 11.92 12.83
CA GLN A 116 0.60 12.24 11.42
C GLN A 116 2.06 11.96 11.03
N GLY A 117 2.24 11.28 9.90
CA GLY A 117 3.53 10.86 9.36
C GLY A 117 4.03 9.50 9.85
N ASP A 118 3.37 8.88 10.83
CA ASP A 118 3.69 7.54 11.30
C ASP A 118 3.09 6.46 10.38
N LEU A 119 3.78 5.32 10.30
CA LEU A 119 3.27 4.09 9.69
C LEU A 119 2.95 3.08 10.78
N VAL A 120 1.69 2.66 10.86
CA VAL A 120 1.15 1.78 11.91
C VAL A 120 0.81 0.44 11.32
N PHE A 121 1.18 -0.66 11.97
CA PHE A 121 0.96 -2.01 11.47
C PHE A 121 -0.12 -2.76 12.23
N VAL A 122 -1.04 -3.33 11.49
CA VAL A 122 -1.86 -4.44 11.94
C VAL A 122 -1.24 -5.72 11.41
N HIS A 123 -0.71 -6.54 12.30
CA HIS A 123 -0.04 -7.78 11.97
C HIS A 123 -1.03 -8.94 11.79
N THR A 124 -0.56 -10.01 11.17
CA THR A 124 -1.30 -11.26 11.01
C THR A 124 -1.84 -11.78 12.35
N ASP A 125 -3.07 -12.30 12.31
CA ASP A 125 -3.76 -12.94 13.45
C ASP A 125 -3.93 -12.04 14.69
N SER A 126 -4.02 -10.73 14.51
CA SER A 126 -4.11 -9.77 15.60
C SER A 126 -5.52 -9.23 15.78
N VAL A 127 -5.94 -9.10 17.02
CA VAL A 127 -7.17 -8.39 17.39
C VAL A 127 -6.81 -6.94 17.73
N HIS A 128 -7.45 -5.99 17.07
CA HIS A 128 -7.11 -4.57 17.20
C HIS A 128 -8.34 -3.66 17.15
N ARG A 129 -8.16 -2.46 17.70
CA ARG A 129 -9.12 -1.37 17.66
C ARG A 129 -8.41 -0.03 17.65
N HIS A 130 -8.82 0.87 16.75
CA HIS A 130 -8.27 2.22 16.62
C HIS A 130 -9.14 3.23 17.34
N PHE A 131 -8.51 4.22 17.99
CA PHE A 131 -9.16 5.25 18.80
C PHE A 131 -8.65 6.63 18.44
N ASN A 132 -9.57 7.56 18.36
CA ASN A 132 -9.31 8.99 18.30
C ASN A 132 -9.98 9.68 19.50
N PRO A 133 -9.26 9.91 20.62
CA PRO A 133 -9.83 10.56 21.80
C PRO A 133 -9.75 12.09 21.74
N TYR A 134 -9.30 12.66 20.62
CA TYR A 134 -9.05 14.10 20.47
C TYR A 134 -10.22 14.82 19.77
N GLY A 135 -10.24 16.15 19.88
CA GLY A 135 -11.27 17.03 19.29
C GLY A 135 -11.15 17.25 17.78
N GLU A 136 -10.12 16.69 17.12
CA GLU A 136 -9.89 16.75 15.68
C GLU A 136 -10.03 15.35 15.08
N LYS A 137 -10.38 15.29 13.79
CA LYS A 137 -10.43 13.98 13.09
C LYS A 137 -9.03 13.39 12.88
N ALA A 138 -8.96 12.10 12.70
CA ALA A 138 -7.76 11.43 12.25
C ALA A 138 -8.05 10.66 10.96
N VAL A 139 -7.14 10.73 9.99
CA VAL A 139 -7.27 10.07 8.68
C VAL A 139 -6.03 9.24 8.40
N ALA A 140 -6.23 8.00 8.03
CA ALA A 140 -5.17 7.10 7.60
C ALA A 140 -5.40 6.55 6.19
N LEU A 141 -4.32 6.42 5.42
CA LEU A 141 -4.28 5.64 4.20
C LEU A 141 -3.88 4.21 4.54
N VAL A 142 -4.76 3.26 4.26
CA VAL A 142 -4.58 1.85 4.60
C VAL A 142 -4.18 1.07 3.36
N MET A 143 -3.04 0.40 3.44
CA MET A 143 -2.46 -0.40 2.36
C MET A 143 -2.44 -1.87 2.78
N LYS A 144 -3.00 -2.74 1.93
CA LYS A 144 -3.15 -4.18 2.20
C LYS A 144 -2.80 -5.01 0.98
N ALA A 145 -2.03 -6.07 1.16
CA ALA A 145 -1.87 -7.14 0.18
C ALA A 145 -2.84 -8.31 0.46
N LYS A 146 -4.08 -8.00 0.83
CA LYS A 146 -5.09 -8.98 1.27
C LYS A 146 -5.29 -10.12 0.26
N CYS A 147 -5.17 -9.84 -1.03
CA CYS A 147 -5.25 -10.83 -2.10
C CYS A 147 -4.26 -11.98 -1.95
N THR A 148 -3.04 -11.73 -1.47
CA THR A 148 -2.02 -12.77 -1.22
C THR A 148 -2.51 -13.74 -0.14
N TRP A 149 -3.04 -13.22 0.99
CA TRP A 149 -3.62 -14.05 2.05
C TRP A 149 -4.84 -14.83 1.56
N MET A 150 -5.72 -14.19 0.77
CA MET A 150 -6.89 -14.87 0.19
C MET A 150 -6.49 -16.00 -0.75
N PHE A 151 -5.47 -15.80 -1.56
CA PHE A 151 -4.93 -16.83 -2.46
C PHE A 151 -4.41 -18.04 -1.68
N LEU A 152 -3.79 -17.80 -0.51
CA LEU A 152 -3.30 -18.85 0.39
C LEU A 152 -4.40 -19.45 1.30
N GLY A 153 -5.65 -18.97 1.22
CA GLY A 153 -6.74 -19.43 2.08
C GLY A 153 -6.74 -18.81 3.49
N LEU A 154 -5.91 -17.81 3.75
CA LEU A 154 -5.76 -17.14 5.03
C LEU A 154 -6.63 -15.87 5.10
N ILE A 155 -7.94 -16.07 5.17
CA ILE A 155 -8.92 -14.96 5.07
C ILE A 155 -9.86 -14.86 6.26
N GLN A 156 -9.56 -15.53 7.37
CA GLN A 156 -10.39 -15.42 8.56
C GLN A 156 -10.41 -13.99 9.06
N GLN A 157 -11.61 -13.51 9.35
CA GLN A 157 -11.87 -12.18 9.87
C GLN A 157 -13.09 -12.22 10.76
N GLY A 158 -13.04 -11.56 11.92
CA GLY A 158 -14.13 -11.52 12.88
C GLY A 158 -14.11 -10.25 13.73
N ARG A 159 -15.24 -9.95 14.36
CA ARG A 159 -15.33 -8.87 15.35
C ARG A 159 -14.76 -9.34 16.67
N SER A 160 -14.10 -8.44 17.40
CA SER A 160 -13.73 -8.70 18.80
C SER A 160 -14.96 -8.70 19.68
N GLY A 161 -14.97 -9.61 20.65
CA GLY A 161 -16.06 -9.74 21.61
C GLY A 161 -16.06 -11.12 22.26
N PRO A 162 -16.93 -11.34 23.26
CA PRO A 162 -17.07 -12.66 23.87
C PRO A 162 -17.55 -13.68 22.85
N ILE A 163 -17.02 -14.89 22.92
CA ILE A 163 -17.48 -16.04 22.15
C ILE A 163 -18.66 -16.70 22.89
N GLU A 164 -19.62 -17.27 22.12
CA GLU A 164 -20.83 -17.82 22.70
C GLU A 164 -20.61 -19.10 23.51
N ARG A 165 -19.65 -19.90 23.20
CA ARG A 165 -19.36 -21.19 23.86
C ARG A 165 -17.85 -21.33 24.09
N PRO A 166 -17.32 -20.58 25.06
CA PRO A 166 -15.87 -20.54 25.29
C PRO A 166 -15.27 -21.92 25.61
N GLU A 167 -16.06 -22.83 26.20
CA GLU A 167 -15.62 -24.18 26.53
C GLU A 167 -15.34 -25.08 25.30
N GLU A 168 -15.81 -24.68 24.12
CA GLU A 168 -15.53 -25.39 22.87
C GLU A 168 -14.23 -24.92 22.18
N PHE A 169 -13.60 -23.86 22.71
CA PHE A 169 -12.44 -23.23 22.10
C PHE A 169 -11.28 -23.13 23.09
N GLU A 170 -10.08 -23.27 22.56
CA GLU A 170 -8.87 -22.98 23.31
C GLU A 170 -8.39 -21.56 23.03
N ASP A 171 -7.81 -20.92 24.03
CA ASP A 171 -7.19 -19.61 23.84
C ASP A 171 -5.96 -19.73 22.93
N ARG A 172 -6.00 -19.06 21.80
CA ARG A 172 -4.91 -19.06 20.82
C ARG A 172 -3.77 -18.09 21.15
N SER A 173 -3.90 -17.25 22.17
CA SER A 173 -2.88 -16.27 22.51
C SER A 173 -1.53 -16.94 22.81
N GLU A 174 -1.54 -18.10 23.41
CA GLU A 174 -0.33 -18.89 23.70
C GLU A 174 0.28 -19.58 22.46
N TRP A 175 -0.52 -19.77 21.40
CA TRP A 175 -0.09 -20.47 20.19
C TRP A 175 0.69 -19.56 19.23
N GLY A 176 0.56 -18.24 19.37
CA GLY A 176 1.26 -17.28 18.53
C GLY A 176 2.79 -17.44 18.52
N LEU A 177 3.35 -17.90 19.65
CA LEU A 177 4.78 -18.21 19.77
C LEU A 177 5.18 -19.49 19.01
N VAL A 178 4.23 -20.39 18.77
CA VAL A 178 4.50 -21.67 18.11
C VAL A 178 4.58 -21.50 16.60
N TRP A 179 3.63 -20.83 16.00
CA TRP A 179 3.60 -20.67 14.53
C TRP A 179 4.14 -19.36 13.99
N THR A 180 4.37 -18.36 14.85
CA THR A 180 5.03 -17.11 14.46
C THR A 180 6.06 -16.70 15.51
N PRO A 181 7.25 -17.37 15.52
CA PRO A 181 8.31 -17.03 16.48
C PRO A 181 8.70 -15.54 16.41
N GLY A 182 8.92 -14.90 17.55
CA GLY A 182 9.28 -13.50 17.64
C GLY A 182 8.11 -12.52 17.40
N VAL A 183 6.87 -13.00 17.41
CA VAL A 183 5.68 -12.15 17.21
C VAL A 183 5.55 -11.07 18.28
N LEU A 184 6.04 -11.32 19.50
CA LEU A 184 5.97 -10.36 20.62
C LEU A 184 6.95 -9.18 20.46
N ASP A 185 8.03 -9.36 19.70
CA ASP A 185 9.08 -8.34 19.51
C ASP A 185 8.84 -7.48 18.24
N ARG A 186 7.68 -7.61 17.63
CA ARG A 186 7.35 -6.87 16.42
C ARG A 186 7.08 -5.40 16.68
N LYS A 187 7.63 -4.54 15.82
CA LYS A 187 7.40 -3.10 15.88
C LYS A 187 6.01 -2.77 15.33
N LYS A 188 5.24 -1.99 16.07
CA LYS A 188 3.86 -1.62 15.71
C LYS A 188 3.76 -0.28 15.01
N VAL A 189 4.62 0.67 15.38
CA VAL A 189 4.63 2.03 14.85
C VAL A 189 6.02 2.36 14.37
N VAL A 190 6.14 2.77 13.13
CA VAL A 190 7.35 3.32 12.53
C VAL A 190 7.17 4.83 12.42
N THR A 191 7.98 5.57 13.16
CA THR A 191 7.96 7.02 13.21
C THR A 191 8.92 7.63 12.19
N ALA A 192 8.89 8.94 12.05
CA ALA A 192 9.84 9.66 11.19
C ALA A 192 11.30 9.47 11.63
N GLU A 193 11.53 9.28 12.93
CA GLU A 193 12.86 9.09 13.52
C GLU A 193 13.41 7.67 13.30
N ASP A 194 12.56 6.71 12.96
CA ASP A 194 12.95 5.32 12.71
C ASP A 194 13.52 5.08 11.31
N SER A 195 13.40 6.05 10.42
CA SER A 195 13.80 5.92 9.02
C SER A 195 14.64 7.13 8.60
N VAL A 196 15.67 6.88 7.82
CA VAL A 196 16.58 7.92 7.31
C VAL A 196 16.25 8.23 5.85
N TRP A 197 16.34 9.50 5.49
CA TRP A 197 16.27 9.92 4.09
C TRP A 197 17.61 9.67 3.40
N GLU A 198 17.56 8.91 2.31
CA GLU A 198 18.72 8.56 1.50
C GLU A 198 18.55 9.04 0.06
N THR A 199 19.65 9.42 -0.57
CA THR A 199 19.68 9.73 -2.01
C THR A 199 19.97 8.44 -2.77
N THR A 200 19.03 8.03 -3.61
CA THR A 200 19.07 6.79 -4.38
C THR A 200 18.97 7.08 -5.89
N PRO A 201 19.21 6.11 -6.76
CA PRO A 201 18.97 6.28 -8.20
C PRO A 201 17.54 6.73 -8.54
N MET A 202 16.56 6.40 -7.68
CA MET A 202 15.16 6.82 -7.86
C MET A 202 14.92 8.28 -7.49
N GLY A 203 15.65 8.80 -6.50
CA GLY A 203 15.53 10.12 -5.92
C GLY A 203 15.83 10.09 -4.43
N ARG A 204 15.36 11.07 -3.68
CA ARG A 204 15.49 11.11 -2.24
C ARG A 204 14.37 10.31 -1.60
N MET A 205 14.71 9.19 -0.99
CA MET A 205 13.78 8.21 -0.44
C MET A 205 13.93 8.04 1.07
N ARG A 206 12.81 7.67 1.71
CA ARG A 206 12.75 7.19 3.08
C ARG A 206 11.98 5.88 3.12
N VAL A 207 12.64 4.78 3.46
CA VAL A 207 12.00 3.46 3.56
C VAL A 207 11.35 3.33 4.92
N MET A 208 10.05 3.06 4.98
CA MET A 208 9.30 2.87 6.20
C MET A 208 8.99 1.39 6.48
N ASN A 209 8.84 0.58 5.45
CA ASN A 209 8.73 -0.88 5.56
C ASN A 209 9.32 -1.57 4.34
N ALA A 210 10.23 -2.51 4.57
CA ALA A 210 10.86 -3.33 3.55
C ALA A 210 11.26 -4.69 4.14
N ALA A 211 11.70 -5.59 3.27
CA ALA A 211 12.10 -6.95 3.68
C ALA A 211 13.27 -6.94 4.69
N GLU A 212 14.17 -5.95 4.57
CA GLU A 212 15.33 -5.78 5.41
C GLU A 212 14.98 -5.29 6.83
N MET A 213 13.80 -4.67 6.99
CA MET A 213 13.30 -4.17 8.29
C MET A 213 12.61 -5.29 9.06
N THR A 214 13.38 -6.32 9.42
CA THR A 214 12.88 -7.56 10.02
C THR A 214 12.16 -7.35 11.36
N GLN A 215 12.50 -6.29 12.11
CA GLN A 215 11.84 -5.92 13.36
C GLN A 215 10.37 -5.52 13.17
N ASN A 216 9.99 -5.05 11.97
CA ASN A 216 8.60 -4.69 11.70
C ASN A 216 7.71 -5.93 11.61
N ARG A 217 8.25 -7.07 11.16
CA ARG A 217 7.54 -8.34 10.97
C ARG A 217 6.21 -8.16 10.22
N GLN A 218 6.21 -7.26 9.29
CA GLN A 218 5.11 -6.99 8.38
C GLN A 218 5.56 -7.43 6.97
N PHE A 219 4.86 -8.37 6.35
CA PHE A 219 5.30 -9.11 5.17
C PHE A 219 4.50 -8.80 3.90
N GLY A 220 3.36 -8.12 4.04
CA GLY A 220 2.41 -7.92 2.93
C GLY A 220 2.82 -6.82 1.97
N VAL A 221 3.27 -5.68 2.49
CA VAL A 221 3.55 -4.50 1.67
C VAL A 221 4.89 -3.87 1.99
N ASP A 222 5.58 -3.41 0.95
CA ASP A 222 6.69 -2.47 1.09
C ASP A 222 6.15 -1.05 1.00
N VAL A 223 6.65 -0.16 1.86
CA VAL A 223 6.21 1.24 1.94
C VAL A 223 7.42 2.15 2.00
N PHE A 224 7.46 3.16 1.14
CA PHE A 224 8.48 4.20 1.19
C PHE A 224 7.90 5.56 0.77
N GLU A 225 8.55 6.61 1.20
CA GLU A 225 8.33 7.96 0.71
C GLU A 225 9.40 8.34 -0.31
N LEU A 226 9.01 9.10 -1.33
CA LEU A 226 9.88 9.67 -2.34
C LEU A 226 9.62 11.16 -2.43
N THR A 227 10.66 11.98 -2.36
CA THR A 227 10.55 13.41 -2.62
C THR A 227 11.39 13.78 -3.84
N ILE A 228 10.79 14.60 -4.71
CA ILE A 228 11.38 15.11 -5.93
C ILE A 228 11.40 16.64 -5.81
N PRO A 229 12.56 17.30 -5.89
CA PRO A 229 12.65 18.75 -5.83
C PRO A 229 11.84 19.43 -6.92
N ALA A 230 11.41 20.66 -6.68
CA ALA A 230 10.69 21.49 -7.66
C ALA A 230 11.45 21.56 -9.00
N GLY A 231 10.76 21.33 -10.11
CA GLY A 231 11.32 21.31 -11.47
C GLY A 231 12.25 20.12 -11.77
N SER A 232 12.40 19.17 -10.84
CA SER A 232 13.24 17.98 -11.01
C SER A 232 12.41 16.73 -11.36
N ARG A 233 13.09 15.59 -11.42
CA ARG A 233 12.48 14.31 -11.78
C ARG A 233 13.09 13.15 -10.99
N SER A 234 12.30 12.06 -10.88
CA SER A 234 12.82 10.78 -10.39
C SER A 234 13.74 10.10 -11.41
N GLY A 235 14.44 9.06 -10.99
CA GLY A 235 15.06 8.12 -11.92
C GLY A 235 14.00 7.45 -12.79
N LYS A 236 14.33 7.29 -14.09
CA LYS A 236 13.52 6.49 -15.01
C LYS A 236 13.81 5.03 -14.78
N HIS A 237 12.81 4.26 -14.36
CA HIS A 237 13.03 2.88 -13.94
C HIS A 237 11.90 1.94 -14.37
N TRP A 238 12.25 0.67 -14.40
CA TRP A 238 11.34 -0.46 -14.61
C TRP A 238 11.38 -1.38 -13.40
N LYS A 239 10.23 -1.93 -13.06
CA LYS A 239 10.07 -3.05 -12.14
C LYS A 239 8.90 -3.93 -12.58
N MET A 240 8.91 -5.20 -12.15
CA MET A 240 7.82 -6.12 -12.46
C MET A 240 6.59 -5.85 -11.57
N ALA A 241 6.79 -5.49 -10.31
CA ALA A 241 5.70 -5.20 -9.37
C ALA A 241 4.87 -3.99 -9.82
N ASP A 242 3.57 -4.06 -9.61
CA ASP A 242 2.74 -2.86 -9.64
C ASP A 242 2.96 -2.01 -8.38
N GLU A 243 2.54 -0.77 -8.47
CA GLU A 243 2.75 0.21 -7.41
C GLU A 243 1.56 1.15 -7.30
N ILE A 244 1.23 1.49 -6.08
CA ILE A 244 0.33 2.58 -5.77
C ILE A 244 1.14 3.72 -5.19
N LEU A 245 0.98 4.91 -5.77
CA LEU A 245 1.55 6.15 -5.27
C LEU A 245 0.43 7.06 -4.79
N TYR A 246 0.53 7.54 -3.56
CA TYR A 246 -0.34 8.60 -3.04
C TYR A 246 0.45 9.89 -2.98
N VAL A 247 -0.11 10.97 -3.52
CA VAL A 247 0.54 12.28 -3.52
C VAL A 247 0.29 12.95 -2.17
N LEU A 248 1.31 12.95 -1.31
CA LEU A 248 1.26 13.57 0.01
C LEU A 248 1.23 15.09 -0.08
N ASP A 249 2.03 15.66 -1.00
CA ASP A 249 2.14 17.11 -1.19
C ASP A 249 2.71 17.42 -2.59
N GLY A 250 2.43 18.63 -3.09
CA GLY A 250 2.89 19.12 -4.38
C GLY A 250 2.03 18.70 -5.55
N GLU A 251 2.55 19.00 -6.73
CA GLU A 251 1.95 18.66 -8.02
C GLU A 251 3.01 18.34 -9.06
N GLY A 252 2.62 17.64 -10.12
CA GLY A 252 3.51 17.24 -11.17
C GLY A 252 2.87 16.26 -12.14
N TYR A 253 3.67 15.40 -12.73
CA TYR A 253 3.15 14.38 -13.63
C TYR A 253 4.02 13.12 -13.61
N SER A 254 3.44 12.01 -14.06
CA SER A 254 4.12 10.75 -14.26
C SER A 254 4.07 10.33 -15.73
N LEU A 255 5.19 9.85 -16.24
CA LEU A 255 5.31 9.27 -17.58
C LEU A 255 5.39 7.75 -17.47
N HIS A 256 4.50 7.05 -18.17
CA HIS A 256 4.42 5.59 -18.21
C HIS A 256 4.72 5.07 -19.62
N TRP A 257 5.76 4.23 -19.78
CA TRP A 257 6.03 3.47 -20.99
C TRP A 257 5.57 2.04 -20.78
N GLU A 258 4.57 1.62 -21.55
CA GLU A 258 4.09 0.25 -21.51
C GLU A 258 5.14 -0.72 -22.07
N VAL A 259 5.30 -1.85 -21.41
CA VAL A 259 6.17 -2.94 -21.84
C VAL A 259 5.28 -4.14 -22.15
N GLN A 260 5.30 -4.58 -23.43
CA GLN A 260 4.64 -5.81 -23.84
C GLN A 260 5.66 -6.94 -23.87
N ALA A 261 5.37 -8.01 -23.13
CA ALA A 261 6.18 -9.21 -23.16
C ALA A 261 5.63 -10.20 -24.19
N GLU A 262 6.50 -10.78 -24.99
CA GLU A 262 6.18 -11.80 -25.98
C GLU A 262 7.10 -13.01 -25.78
N ILE A 263 6.55 -14.20 -25.92
CA ILE A 263 7.28 -15.46 -25.80
C ILE A 263 7.29 -16.13 -27.16
N ALA A 264 8.49 -16.32 -27.71
CA ALA A 264 8.72 -17.12 -28.90
C ALA A 264 9.81 -18.16 -28.59
N GLU A 265 10.96 -18.18 -29.26
CA GLU A 265 12.10 -19.01 -28.87
C GLU A 265 12.78 -18.55 -27.56
N LYS A 266 12.49 -17.33 -27.12
CA LYS A 266 12.86 -16.74 -25.83
C LYS A 266 11.86 -15.63 -25.46
N TYR A 267 12.08 -14.99 -24.32
CA TYR A 267 11.30 -13.81 -23.93
C TYR A 267 11.79 -12.56 -24.66
N TYR A 268 10.85 -11.81 -25.22
CA TYR A 268 11.07 -10.51 -25.84
C TYR A 268 10.29 -9.44 -25.10
N ALA A 269 10.82 -8.21 -25.09
CA ALA A 269 10.12 -7.04 -24.57
C ALA A 269 10.01 -5.99 -25.67
N ARG A 270 8.81 -5.48 -25.88
CA ARG A 270 8.55 -4.33 -26.74
C ARG A 270 8.15 -3.16 -25.86
N ILE A 271 9.02 -2.15 -25.78
CA ILE A 271 8.79 -0.93 -25.01
C ILE A 271 8.08 0.08 -25.93
N ALA A 272 7.03 0.73 -25.42
CA ALA A 272 6.35 1.82 -26.12
C ALA A 272 7.36 2.95 -26.39
N LYS A 273 7.31 3.51 -27.61
CA LYS A 273 8.22 4.61 -28.00
C LYS A 273 7.88 5.89 -27.27
N GLU A 274 6.58 6.19 -27.15
CA GLU A 274 6.08 7.37 -26.48
C GLU A 274 5.41 6.96 -25.17
N PRO A 275 5.61 7.72 -24.09
CA PRO A 275 4.94 7.46 -22.82
C PRO A 275 3.53 8.04 -22.81
N THR A 276 2.69 7.48 -21.94
CA THR A 276 1.46 8.15 -21.54
C THR A 276 1.76 9.05 -20.34
N ARG A 277 1.27 10.30 -20.40
CA ARG A 277 1.43 11.29 -19.33
C ARG A 277 0.19 11.33 -18.44
N HIS A 278 0.42 11.34 -17.12
CA HIS A 278 -0.61 11.40 -16.11
C HIS A 278 -0.30 12.56 -15.17
N GLU A 279 -1.17 13.59 -15.15
CA GLU A 279 -1.07 14.69 -14.20
C GLU A 279 -1.45 14.21 -12.81
N ILE A 280 -0.76 14.69 -11.78
CA ILE A 280 -0.98 14.34 -10.37
C ILE A 280 -0.82 15.56 -9.48
N ARG A 281 -1.60 15.63 -8.41
CA ARG A 281 -1.57 16.68 -7.40
C ARG A 281 -1.82 16.11 -6.00
N ALA A 282 -1.57 16.89 -4.98
CA ALA A 282 -1.79 16.47 -3.59
C ALA A 282 -3.16 15.83 -3.37
N GLY A 283 -3.20 14.68 -2.73
CA GLY A 283 -4.39 13.87 -2.49
C GLY A 283 -4.73 12.85 -3.57
N ASP A 284 -4.16 12.94 -4.76
CA ASP A 284 -4.38 11.96 -5.81
C ASP A 284 -3.72 10.60 -5.49
N THR A 285 -4.30 9.55 -6.05
CA THR A 285 -3.72 8.20 -6.05
C THR A 285 -3.38 7.81 -7.47
N LEU A 286 -2.11 7.54 -7.72
CA LEU A 286 -1.60 7.07 -9.02
C LEU A 286 -1.35 5.57 -8.95
N TYR A 287 -1.81 4.83 -9.97
CA TYR A 287 -1.51 3.42 -10.17
C TYR A 287 -0.48 3.22 -11.28
N VAL A 288 0.58 2.51 -10.97
CA VAL A 288 1.57 2.02 -11.94
C VAL A 288 1.37 0.53 -12.11
N PRO A 289 0.88 0.05 -13.27
CA PRO A 289 0.69 -1.38 -13.51
C PRO A 289 2.00 -2.17 -13.50
N GLN A 290 1.88 -3.48 -13.32
CA GLN A 290 3.00 -4.41 -13.49
C GLN A 290 3.69 -4.19 -14.84
N ASN A 291 5.00 -4.42 -14.86
CA ASN A 291 5.79 -4.39 -16.09
C ASN A 291 5.68 -3.05 -16.83
N THR A 292 5.79 -1.95 -16.11
CA THR A 292 5.73 -0.58 -16.66
C THR A 292 7.06 0.14 -16.37
N ILE A 293 7.58 0.88 -17.35
CA ILE A 293 8.66 1.84 -17.12
C ILE A 293 8.03 3.16 -16.70
N VAL A 294 8.56 3.79 -15.67
CA VAL A 294 7.97 4.99 -15.09
C VAL A 294 9.03 6.04 -14.75
N GLN A 295 8.63 7.32 -14.83
CA GLN A 295 9.40 8.46 -14.36
C GLN A 295 8.44 9.55 -13.86
N HIS A 296 8.70 10.10 -12.68
CA HIS A 296 7.88 11.14 -12.05
C HIS A 296 8.58 12.49 -12.14
N PHE A 297 7.81 13.55 -12.31
CA PHE A 297 8.28 14.91 -12.45
C PHE A 297 7.54 15.83 -11.50
N ALA A 298 8.26 16.68 -10.76
CA ALA A 298 7.68 17.74 -9.96
C ALA A 298 7.47 18.99 -10.83
N ALA A 299 6.40 19.75 -10.57
CA ALA A 299 6.21 21.06 -11.18
C ALA A 299 7.28 22.07 -10.71
N ASP A 300 7.46 23.16 -11.44
CA ASP A 300 8.53 24.13 -11.18
C ASP A 300 8.41 24.86 -9.82
N GLY A 301 7.22 24.94 -9.24
CA GLY A 301 6.95 25.77 -8.06
C GLY A 301 7.09 25.05 -6.72
N THR A 302 6.88 23.74 -6.68
CA THR A 302 6.78 22.95 -5.44
C THR A 302 7.44 21.59 -5.58
N PRO A 303 8.10 21.07 -4.53
CA PRO A 303 8.52 19.68 -4.50
C PRO A 303 7.31 18.74 -4.61
N LEU A 304 7.51 17.58 -5.21
CA LEU A 304 6.51 16.50 -5.24
C LEU A 304 6.88 15.47 -4.19
N HIS A 305 5.95 15.18 -3.26
CA HIS A 305 6.13 14.22 -2.20
C HIS A 305 5.14 13.06 -2.36
N LEU A 306 5.66 11.87 -2.53
CA LEU A 306 4.91 10.65 -2.83
C LEU A 306 5.08 9.61 -1.73
N LEU A 307 3.99 8.93 -1.39
CA LEU A 307 3.99 7.70 -0.59
C LEU A 307 3.75 6.52 -1.52
N SER A 308 4.69 5.59 -1.56
CA SER A 308 4.62 4.38 -2.37
C SER A 308 4.21 3.18 -1.55
N ALA A 309 3.38 2.32 -2.14
CA ALA A 309 3.06 1.00 -1.61
C ALA A 309 3.14 -0.06 -2.71
N GLN A 310 3.77 -1.20 -2.39
CA GLN A 310 3.95 -2.33 -3.29
C GLN A 310 3.68 -3.64 -2.55
N ASN A 311 3.10 -4.63 -3.27
CA ASN A 311 2.96 -5.97 -2.71
C ASN A 311 4.32 -6.68 -2.68
N ARG A 312 4.80 -7.05 -1.49
CA ARG A 312 6.09 -7.71 -1.30
C ARG A 312 6.17 -9.11 -1.94
N VAL A 313 5.05 -9.74 -2.27
CA VAL A 313 5.04 -11.07 -2.91
C VAL A 313 5.90 -11.10 -4.17
N PHE A 314 5.99 -10.02 -4.92
CA PHE A 314 6.84 -9.94 -6.12
C PHE A 314 8.31 -10.23 -5.79
N LYS A 315 8.84 -9.67 -4.69
CA LYS A 315 10.21 -9.96 -4.23
C LYS A 315 10.38 -11.43 -3.85
N THR A 316 9.39 -11.99 -3.15
CA THR A 316 9.39 -13.42 -2.78
C THR A 316 9.41 -14.34 -4.00
N LEU A 317 8.80 -13.91 -5.11
CA LEU A 317 8.79 -14.63 -6.39
C LEU A 317 10.04 -14.38 -7.26
N GLY A 318 11.00 -13.58 -6.78
CA GLY A 318 12.23 -13.26 -7.51
C GLY A 318 12.14 -12.05 -8.46
N TYR A 319 11.11 -11.23 -8.32
CA TYR A 319 10.92 -9.97 -9.07
C TYR A 319 11.27 -8.75 -8.22
N ASP A 320 12.40 -8.80 -7.54
CA ASP A 320 12.91 -7.76 -6.66
C ASP A 320 13.83 -6.75 -7.36
N ASN A 321 14.21 -7.03 -8.62
CA ASN A 321 15.09 -6.18 -9.39
C ASN A 321 14.38 -4.91 -9.89
N VAL A 322 15.05 -3.77 -9.70
CA VAL A 322 14.69 -2.47 -10.30
C VAL A 322 15.75 -2.12 -11.33
N HIS A 323 15.34 -1.94 -12.57
CA HIS A 323 16.26 -1.53 -13.65
C HIS A 323 16.14 -0.03 -13.90
N TYR A 324 17.23 0.70 -13.76
CA TYR A 324 17.29 2.14 -14.01
C TYR A 324 17.80 2.42 -15.43
N PHE A 325 17.02 3.18 -16.21
CA PHE A 325 17.42 3.73 -17.52
C PHE A 325 18.11 5.09 -17.35
N GLU A 326 17.66 5.86 -16.35
CA GLU A 326 18.22 7.16 -15.97
C GLU A 326 18.17 7.26 -14.44
N ASN A 327 19.21 7.82 -13.83
CA ASN A 327 19.19 8.15 -12.42
C ASN A 327 18.50 9.50 -12.17
N ALA A 328 18.02 9.70 -10.94
CA ALA A 328 17.57 11.02 -10.49
C ALA A 328 18.75 12.02 -10.49
N PRO A 329 18.53 13.30 -10.87
CA PRO A 329 19.60 14.32 -10.93
C PRO A 329 20.36 14.49 -9.62
N GLU A 330 19.69 14.36 -8.48
CA GLU A 330 20.28 14.45 -7.15
C GLU A 330 21.29 13.33 -6.88
N PHE A 331 21.01 12.11 -7.36
CA PHE A 331 21.93 10.98 -7.27
C PHE A 331 23.16 11.16 -8.16
N GLU A 332 22.97 11.60 -9.41
CA GLU A 332 24.07 11.91 -10.32
C GLU A 332 25.02 12.97 -9.74
N SER A 333 24.45 13.98 -9.09
CA SER A 333 25.24 15.02 -8.41
C SER A 333 26.09 14.46 -7.27
N THR A 334 25.57 13.47 -6.54
CA THR A 334 26.33 12.78 -5.47
C THR A 334 27.49 11.97 -6.05
N LEU A 335 27.29 11.25 -7.16
CA LEU A 335 28.34 10.49 -7.84
C LEU A 335 29.46 11.39 -8.37
N ALA A 336 29.10 12.54 -8.95
CA ALA A 336 30.06 13.51 -9.46
C ALA A 336 30.92 14.12 -8.33
N GLY A 337 30.33 14.36 -7.15
CA GLY A 337 31.03 14.85 -5.96
C GLY A 337 32.04 13.85 -5.41
N VAL A 338 31.74 12.56 -5.44
CA VAL A 338 32.65 11.49 -5.00
C VAL A 338 33.81 11.30 -6.00
N ALA A 339 33.59 11.44 -7.30
CA ALA A 339 34.62 11.29 -8.33
C ALA A 339 35.63 12.45 -8.34
N SER A 340 35.30 13.58 -7.71
CA SER A 340 36.17 14.80 -7.65
C SER A 340 36.89 14.96 -6.31
N SER A 341 36.66 14.09 -5.34
CA SER A 341 37.32 14.02 -4.03
C SER A 341 38.40 12.92 -4.01
#